data_0e0b0fb4f1b760809c512e6d78670662
#
_entry.id   0e0b0fb4f1b760809c512e6d78670662
#
_cell.length_a   1.000
_cell.length_b   1.000
_cell.length_c   1.000
_cell.angle_alpha   90.00
_cell.angle_beta   90.00
_cell.angle_gamma   90.00
#
_symmetry.space_group_name_H-M   'P 1'
#
loop_
_entity.id
_entity.type
_entity.pdbx_description
1 polymer ?
#
loop_
_entity_poly.entity_id
_entity_poly.type
_entity_poly.pdbx_seq_one_letter_code
_entity_poly.pdbx_strand_id
1 'polypeptide(L)'
;MSAILIPVLIIIITLSAALLGVLLILFLRRSPGQIQLDEEALLQLDPEQQELFYQAKEYLDGSDYMKGPLTLSQKLSIQERGISAYEFIKDSMLTNNDLLIVNKNELNFFQNFECSCQTNLPMNISSSTNTTIYFECKIYSLPNPESTTISLGLAAKPYPWFRLPGRHLSSVSYDSNGVRRYNDPLPPSEPAPFPALSEGDVIGVGYRTSSGTIFFTRNGKKVSESKIGGHIKNFRIPNQGQIFPTIGANNVCSVHVNLGQMGYVFIEANVKKWGYAPLEGNGPAPPVYKKFNSDILLERSEIDESEISDRENDFPPDFWDQGECESQSNDNERITLNTLESPPSYDATEGPSNQTVDE
;
A
#
# COMPACT_ATOMS: atom_id res chain seq x y z
N MET A 1 20.24 -30.89 -62.70
CA MET A 1 19.73 -31.18 -61.36
C MET A 1 20.40 -30.36 -60.23
N SER A 2 21.70 -30.06 -60.35
CA SER A 2 22.42 -29.30 -59.32
C SER A 2 21.99 -27.82 -59.17
N ALA A 3 21.49 -27.16 -60.21
CA ALA A 3 21.10 -25.75 -60.16
C ALA A 3 19.86 -25.42 -59.33
N ILE A 4 19.00 -26.39 -59.02
CA ILE A 4 17.80 -26.25 -58.20
C ILE A 4 18.09 -26.64 -56.74
N LEU A 5 19.09 -27.48 -56.52
CA LEU A 5 19.42 -28.01 -55.19
C LEU A 5 20.01 -26.91 -54.27
N ILE A 6 20.83 -26.01 -54.82
CA ILE A 6 21.47 -24.92 -54.04
C ILE A 6 20.45 -23.92 -53.48
N PRO A 7 19.49 -23.35 -54.28
CA PRO A 7 18.51 -22.42 -53.75
C PRO A 7 17.55 -23.09 -52.72
N VAL A 8 17.21 -24.37 -52.93
CA VAL A 8 16.38 -25.12 -51.95
C VAL A 8 17.12 -25.30 -50.64
N LEU A 9 18.42 -25.61 -50.68
CA LEU A 9 19.24 -25.74 -49.46
C LEU A 9 19.35 -24.40 -48.70
N ILE A 10 19.51 -23.28 -49.41
CA ILE A 10 19.55 -21.95 -48.82
C ILE A 10 18.22 -21.63 -48.13
N ILE A 11 17.08 -21.93 -48.74
CA ILE A 11 15.76 -21.70 -48.15
C ILE A 11 15.58 -22.54 -46.89
N ILE A 12 16.00 -23.78 -46.87
CA ILE A 12 15.91 -24.65 -45.68
C ILE A 12 16.78 -24.10 -44.53
N ILE A 13 18.00 -23.66 -44.83
CA ILE A 13 18.91 -23.08 -43.82
C ILE A 13 18.31 -21.78 -43.23
N THR A 14 17.77 -20.90 -44.08
CA THR A 14 17.18 -19.63 -43.61
C THR A 14 15.91 -19.87 -42.78
N LEU A 15 15.07 -20.82 -43.17
CA LEU A 15 13.88 -21.21 -42.38
C LEU A 15 14.27 -21.85 -41.04
N SER A 16 15.29 -22.72 -41.01
CA SER A 16 15.77 -23.32 -39.76
C SER A 16 16.39 -22.28 -38.81
N ALA A 17 17.15 -21.31 -39.32
CA ALA A 17 17.72 -20.22 -38.57
C ALA A 17 16.63 -19.28 -38.01
N ALA A 18 15.59 -19.00 -38.79
CA ALA A 18 14.44 -18.22 -38.34
C ALA A 18 13.66 -18.93 -37.22
N LEU A 19 13.43 -20.25 -37.39
CA LEU A 19 12.76 -21.07 -36.36
C LEU A 19 13.57 -21.12 -35.06
N LEU A 20 14.89 -21.31 -35.16
CA LEU A 20 15.80 -21.26 -34.00
C LEU A 20 15.79 -19.89 -33.33
N GLY A 21 15.74 -18.79 -34.09
CA GLY A 21 15.60 -17.45 -33.58
C GLY A 21 14.29 -17.23 -32.83
N VAL A 22 13.17 -17.73 -33.35
CA VAL A 22 11.86 -17.68 -32.68
C VAL A 22 11.87 -18.52 -31.41
N LEU A 23 12.42 -19.73 -31.44
CA LEU A 23 12.56 -20.59 -30.26
C LEU A 23 13.44 -19.94 -29.17
N LEU A 24 14.54 -19.29 -29.57
CA LEU A 24 15.41 -18.56 -28.67
C LEU A 24 14.68 -17.36 -28.06
N ILE A 25 13.91 -16.60 -28.82
CA ILE A 25 13.10 -15.49 -28.34
C ILE A 25 12.01 -16.00 -27.38
N LEU A 26 11.35 -17.11 -27.68
CA LEU A 26 10.37 -17.73 -26.78
C LEU A 26 11.02 -18.25 -25.51
N PHE A 27 12.23 -18.82 -25.61
CA PHE A 27 13.00 -19.27 -24.45
C PHE A 27 13.46 -18.08 -23.58
N LEU A 28 13.92 -16.99 -24.20
CA LEU A 28 14.32 -15.75 -23.50
C LEU A 28 13.10 -14.97 -22.93
N ARG A 29 11.93 -15.10 -23.55
CA ARG A 29 10.65 -14.58 -23.05
C ARG A 29 10.03 -15.45 -21.96
N ARG A 30 10.51 -16.68 -21.78
CA ARG A 30 10.11 -17.50 -20.65
C ARG A 30 10.45 -16.72 -19.39
N SER A 31 9.42 -16.22 -18.72
CA SER A 31 9.54 -15.34 -17.55
C SER A 31 10.56 -15.94 -16.58
N PRO A 32 11.62 -15.21 -16.19
CA PRO A 32 12.61 -15.72 -15.23
C PRO A 32 12.06 -15.83 -13.80
N GLY A 33 10.76 -15.93 -13.62
CA GLY A 33 10.08 -15.95 -12.33
C GLY A 33 9.24 -17.20 -12.06
N GLN A 34 9.10 -18.10 -13.01
CA GLN A 34 8.59 -19.43 -12.69
C GLN A 34 9.79 -20.32 -12.37
N ILE A 35 10.20 -20.31 -11.10
CA ILE A 35 10.95 -21.43 -10.57
C ILE A 35 10.00 -22.62 -10.67
N GLN A 36 10.23 -23.49 -11.66
CA GLN A 36 9.66 -24.81 -11.66
C GLN A 36 10.37 -25.50 -10.50
N LEU A 37 9.74 -25.43 -9.32
CA LEU A 37 10.23 -26.16 -8.16
C LEU A 37 10.20 -27.63 -8.53
N ASP A 38 11.39 -28.22 -8.66
CA ASP A 38 11.52 -29.66 -8.82
C ASP A 38 10.83 -30.33 -7.64
N GLU A 39 10.01 -31.34 -7.90
CA GLU A 39 9.33 -32.09 -6.83
C GLU A 39 10.33 -32.61 -5.79
N GLU A 40 11.55 -32.93 -6.20
CA GLU A 40 12.64 -33.31 -5.31
C GLU A 40 13.05 -32.20 -4.34
N ALA A 41 13.01 -30.93 -4.77
CA ALA A 41 13.31 -29.80 -3.89
C ALA A 41 12.19 -29.58 -2.85
N LEU A 42 10.94 -29.82 -3.22
CA LEU A 42 9.81 -29.74 -2.29
C LEU A 42 9.89 -30.81 -1.19
N LEU A 43 10.45 -31.99 -1.49
CA LEU A 43 10.67 -33.06 -0.49
C LEU A 43 11.72 -32.68 0.56
N GLN A 44 12.54 -31.65 0.32
CA GLN A 44 13.50 -31.12 1.30
C GLN A 44 12.86 -30.18 2.32
N LEU A 45 11.63 -29.72 2.07
CA LEU A 45 10.88 -28.90 3.02
C LEU A 45 10.44 -29.74 4.22
N ASP A 46 10.33 -29.08 5.36
CA ASP A 46 9.68 -29.61 6.54
C ASP A 46 8.22 -30.03 6.18
N PRO A 47 7.67 -31.12 6.73
CA PRO A 47 6.31 -31.56 6.42
C PRO A 47 5.24 -30.48 6.56
N GLU A 48 5.35 -29.62 7.57
CA GLU A 48 4.46 -28.47 7.77
C GLU A 48 4.56 -27.48 6.61
N GLN A 49 5.76 -27.16 6.15
CA GLN A 49 5.99 -26.25 5.04
C GLN A 49 5.56 -26.84 3.69
N GLN A 50 5.66 -28.17 3.53
CA GLN A 50 5.11 -28.86 2.38
C GLN A 50 3.59 -28.76 2.33
N GLU A 51 2.93 -29.03 3.46
CA GLU A 51 1.48 -28.93 3.56
C GLU A 51 1.00 -27.50 3.24
N LEU A 52 1.61 -26.49 3.84
CA LEU A 52 1.32 -25.08 3.57
C LEU A 52 1.54 -24.70 2.09
N PHE A 53 2.54 -25.30 1.45
CA PHE A 53 2.78 -25.07 0.02
C PHE A 53 1.64 -25.62 -0.84
N TYR A 54 1.20 -26.86 -0.58
CA TYR A 54 0.10 -27.48 -1.34
C TYR A 54 -1.24 -26.78 -1.06
N GLN A 55 -1.52 -26.42 0.18
CA GLN A 55 -2.70 -25.61 0.54
C GLN A 55 -2.70 -24.25 -0.18
N ALA A 56 -1.55 -23.59 -0.25
CA ALA A 56 -1.42 -22.33 -0.96
C ALA A 56 -1.62 -22.48 -2.47
N LYS A 57 -1.14 -23.60 -3.03
CA LYS A 57 -1.38 -23.94 -4.43
C LYS A 57 -2.85 -24.17 -4.69
N GLU A 58 -3.53 -24.96 -3.88
CA GLU A 58 -4.97 -25.20 -3.99
C GLU A 58 -5.79 -23.92 -3.82
N TYR A 59 -5.42 -23.05 -2.86
CA TYR A 59 -6.06 -21.74 -2.65
C TYR A 59 -6.01 -20.86 -3.90
N LEU A 60 -4.94 -20.93 -4.68
CA LEU A 60 -4.75 -20.16 -5.90
C LEU A 60 -5.26 -20.86 -7.15
N ASP A 61 -5.39 -22.19 -7.12
CA ASP A 61 -5.94 -22.97 -8.22
C ASP A 61 -7.40 -22.57 -8.47
N GLY A 62 -7.69 -22.08 -9.67
CA GLY A 62 -9.01 -21.56 -10.03
C GLY A 62 -9.25 -20.09 -9.69
N SER A 63 -8.30 -19.42 -9.06
CA SER A 63 -8.37 -17.99 -8.79
C SER A 63 -7.54 -17.18 -9.81
N ASP A 64 -8.17 -16.25 -10.47
CA ASP A 64 -7.46 -15.27 -11.30
C ASP A 64 -6.91 -14.14 -10.41
N TYR A 65 -5.65 -13.76 -10.62
CA TYR A 65 -5.12 -12.56 -9.99
C TYR A 65 -5.91 -11.32 -10.39
N MET A 66 -6.07 -10.39 -9.46
CA MET A 66 -6.61 -9.06 -9.77
C MET A 66 -5.72 -8.41 -10.82
N LYS A 67 -6.31 -7.98 -11.93
CA LYS A 67 -5.60 -7.53 -13.13
C LYS A 67 -6.17 -6.22 -13.68
N GLY A 68 -5.37 -5.59 -14.53
CA GLY A 68 -5.75 -4.35 -15.21
C GLY A 68 -5.54 -3.09 -14.38
N PRO A 69 -5.95 -1.94 -14.89
CA PRO A 69 -5.82 -0.65 -14.21
C PRO A 69 -6.82 -0.55 -13.04
N LEU A 70 -6.59 0.42 -12.16
CA LEU A 70 -7.54 0.79 -11.11
C LEU A 70 -8.92 1.06 -11.71
N THR A 71 -9.97 0.58 -11.05
CA THR A 71 -11.36 0.90 -11.40
C THR A 71 -11.65 2.38 -11.19
N LEU A 72 -12.71 2.89 -11.80
CA LEU A 72 -13.10 4.29 -11.62
C LEU A 72 -13.37 4.61 -10.15
N SER A 73 -14.06 3.72 -9.42
CA SER A 73 -14.34 3.88 -7.99
C SER A 73 -13.06 3.96 -7.16
N GLN A 74 -12.07 3.10 -7.44
CA GLN A 74 -10.76 3.14 -6.76
C GLN A 74 -10.02 4.44 -7.04
N LYS A 75 -10.02 4.91 -8.30
CA LYS A 75 -9.41 6.19 -8.69
C LYS A 75 -10.06 7.37 -7.98
N LEU A 76 -11.38 7.43 -7.95
CA LEU A 76 -12.13 8.47 -7.25
C LEU A 76 -11.83 8.44 -5.75
N SER A 77 -11.82 7.27 -5.12
CA SER A 77 -11.48 7.11 -3.71
C SER A 77 -10.07 7.65 -3.39
N ILE A 78 -9.08 7.37 -4.26
CA ILE A 78 -7.71 7.89 -4.11
C ILE A 78 -7.69 9.41 -4.34
N GLN A 79 -8.43 9.90 -5.32
CA GLN A 79 -8.52 11.33 -5.62
C GLN A 79 -9.15 12.12 -4.47
N GLU A 80 -10.20 11.59 -3.85
CA GLU A 80 -10.93 12.24 -2.76
C GLU A 80 -10.17 12.22 -1.44
N ARG A 81 -9.54 11.09 -1.12
CA ARG A 81 -8.93 10.84 0.20
C ARG A 81 -7.41 10.82 0.20
N GLY A 82 -6.79 10.89 -0.98
CA GLY A 82 -5.33 10.79 -1.09
C GLY A 82 -4.81 9.47 -0.52
N ILE A 83 -3.70 9.56 0.22
CA ILE A 83 -3.08 8.38 0.85
C ILE A 83 -3.99 7.72 1.89
N SER A 84 -4.92 8.44 2.48
CA SER A 84 -5.89 7.90 3.45
C SER A 84 -6.90 6.92 2.84
N ALA A 85 -6.92 6.78 1.50
CA ALA A 85 -7.70 5.75 0.82
C ALA A 85 -7.11 4.35 0.99
N TYR A 86 -5.81 4.27 1.29
CA TYR A 86 -5.10 3.01 1.49
C TYR A 86 -5.19 2.55 2.94
N GLU A 87 -5.46 1.27 3.10
CA GLU A 87 -5.50 0.59 4.40
C GLU A 87 -5.10 -0.86 4.23
N PHE A 88 -4.45 -1.43 5.25
CA PHE A 88 -4.25 -2.87 5.30
C PHE A 88 -5.56 -3.55 5.69
N ILE A 89 -5.82 -4.68 5.05
CA ILE A 89 -6.97 -5.54 5.35
C ILE A 89 -6.48 -6.95 5.63
N LYS A 90 -7.06 -7.58 6.61
CA LYS A 90 -6.83 -8.99 6.90
C LYS A 90 -7.89 -9.85 6.24
N ASP A 91 -7.58 -11.10 6.03
CA ASP A 91 -8.56 -12.09 5.58
C ASP A 91 -9.65 -12.29 6.64
N SER A 92 -10.84 -12.65 6.19
CA SER A 92 -12.00 -12.91 7.06
C SER A 92 -11.80 -14.10 8.01
N MET A 93 -10.90 -14.99 7.68
CA MET A 93 -10.53 -16.14 8.53
C MET A 93 -9.72 -15.73 9.77
N LEU A 94 -9.04 -14.58 9.73
CA LEU A 94 -8.24 -14.07 10.84
C LEU A 94 -9.10 -13.28 11.82
N THR A 95 -9.00 -13.61 13.09
CA THR A 95 -9.64 -12.85 14.18
C THR A 95 -8.79 -11.65 14.62
N ASN A 96 -9.32 -10.81 15.51
CA ASN A 96 -8.54 -9.72 16.11
C ASN A 96 -7.49 -10.24 17.11
N ASN A 97 -7.63 -11.48 17.57
CA ASN A 97 -6.65 -12.12 18.45
C ASN A 97 -5.48 -12.73 17.64
N ASP A 98 -5.63 -12.88 16.32
CA ASP A 98 -4.56 -13.34 15.44
C ASP A 98 -3.80 -12.14 14.87
N LEU A 99 -4.53 -11.20 14.25
CA LEU A 99 -4.00 -9.99 13.66
C LEU A 99 -4.94 -8.81 13.92
N LEU A 100 -4.45 -7.81 14.63
CA LEU A 100 -5.15 -6.56 14.86
C LEU A 100 -4.52 -5.44 14.01
N ILE A 101 -5.35 -4.81 13.19
CA ILE A 101 -4.95 -3.66 12.38
C ILE A 101 -5.54 -2.40 13.02
N VAL A 102 -4.66 -1.50 13.45
CA VAL A 102 -4.99 -0.22 14.07
C VAL A 102 -4.61 0.91 13.12
N ASN A 103 -5.38 1.99 13.10
CA ASN A 103 -5.09 3.18 12.27
C ASN A 103 -4.77 2.86 10.80
N LYS A 104 -5.33 1.77 10.25
CA LYS A 104 -5.17 1.30 8.86
C LYS A 104 -3.80 0.69 8.52
N ASN A 105 -2.73 0.97 9.27
CA ASN A 105 -1.35 0.64 8.92
C ASN A 105 -0.45 0.23 10.11
N GLU A 106 -1.00 0.12 11.30
CA GLU A 106 -0.35 -0.50 12.45
C GLU A 106 -0.81 -1.95 12.55
N LEU A 107 0.11 -2.89 12.37
CA LEU A 107 -0.17 -4.32 12.30
C LEU A 107 0.39 -4.98 13.55
N ASN A 108 -0.49 -5.56 14.36
CA ASN A 108 -0.12 -6.27 15.58
C ASN A 108 -0.46 -7.75 15.39
N PHE A 109 0.57 -8.58 15.29
CA PHE A 109 0.46 -10.03 15.16
C PHE A 109 0.54 -10.66 16.55
N PHE A 110 -0.39 -11.56 16.86
CA PHE A 110 -0.49 -12.23 18.16
C PHE A 110 -0.44 -13.77 18.06
N GLN A 111 -0.55 -14.28 16.83
CA GLN A 111 -0.52 -15.72 16.55
C GLN A 111 0.92 -16.26 16.50
N ASN A 112 1.03 -17.59 16.50
CA ASN A 112 2.27 -18.36 16.36
C ASN A 112 2.30 -19.23 15.09
N PHE A 113 1.61 -18.81 14.05
CA PHE A 113 1.58 -19.45 12.72
C PHE A 113 1.81 -18.38 11.65
N GLU A 114 2.16 -18.80 10.43
CA GLU A 114 2.32 -17.86 9.32
C GLU A 114 1.00 -17.17 9.00
N CYS A 115 0.98 -15.84 9.03
CA CYS A 115 -0.13 -15.09 8.46
C CYS A 115 0.34 -13.82 7.78
N SER A 116 -0.42 -13.35 6.80
CA SER A 116 -0.13 -12.12 6.08
C SER A 116 -1.39 -11.31 5.79
N CYS A 117 -1.18 -10.02 5.58
CA CYS A 117 -2.21 -9.08 5.14
C CYS A 117 -1.70 -8.21 4.00
N GLN A 118 -2.65 -7.69 3.23
CA GLN A 118 -2.38 -6.85 2.06
C GLN A 118 -3.17 -5.55 2.15
N THR A 119 -2.75 -4.55 1.38
CA THR A 119 -3.56 -3.34 1.24
C THR A 119 -4.87 -3.62 0.48
N ASN A 120 -5.88 -2.79 0.74
CA ASN A 120 -7.17 -2.81 0.02
C ASN A 120 -7.01 -2.42 -1.45
N LEU A 121 -6.10 -1.49 -1.74
CA LEU A 121 -5.82 -0.98 -3.08
C LEU A 121 -4.43 -1.38 -3.54
N PRO A 122 -4.25 -1.69 -4.84
CA PRO A 122 -2.94 -1.99 -5.40
C PRO A 122 -2.08 -0.74 -5.55
N MET A 123 -0.81 -0.95 -5.83
CA MET A 123 0.08 0.11 -6.30
C MET A 123 -0.48 0.75 -7.57
N ASN A 124 -0.59 2.07 -7.59
CA ASN A 124 -1.07 2.81 -8.77
C ASN A 124 0.03 2.96 -9.82
N ILE A 125 0.29 1.89 -10.56
CA ILE A 125 1.36 1.84 -11.56
C ILE A 125 1.04 2.70 -12.80
N SER A 126 -0.25 2.83 -13.15
CA SER A 126 -0.68 3.44 -14.43
C SER A 126 -0.82 4.96 -14.37
N SER A 127 -1.07 5.53 -13.20
CA SER A 127 -1.37 6.96 -13.02
C SER A 127 -0.19 7.76 -12.46
N SER A 128 0.87 7.07 -12.09
CA SER A 128 2.03 7.70 -11.46
C SER A 128 2.89 8.37 -12.51
N THR A 129 3.06 9.67 -12.42
CA THR A 129 4.17 10.40 -13.07
C THR A 129 5.52 9.89 -12.57
N ASN A 130 5.53 9.17 -11.46
CA ASN A 130 6.69 8.57 -10.85
C ASN A 130 6.95 7.18 -11.42
N THR A 131 8.18 6.97 -11.85
CA THR A 131 8.66 5.66 -12.31
C THR A 131 8.98 4.69 -11.17
N THR A 132 8.81 5.13 -9.93
CA THR A 132 9.10 4.35 -8.71
C THR A 132 8.03 4.61 -7.67
N ILE A 133 7.55 3.53 -7.04
CA ILE A 133 6.64 3.56 -5.90
C ILE A 133 7.38 2.95 -4.71
N TYR A 134 7.22 3.54 -3.53
CA TYR A 134 8.00 3.19 -2.36
C TYR A 134 7.17 3.25 -1.08
N PHE A 135 7.39 2.35 -0.15
CA PHE A 135 6.86 2.40 1.21
C PHE A 135 7.89 1.94 2.22
N GLU A 136 7.69 2.28 3.47
CA GLU A 136 8.50 1.85 4.59
C GLU A 136 7.68 1.11 5.64
N CYS A 137 8.33 0.23 6.36
CA CYS A 137 7.78 -0.48 7.49
C CYS A 137 8.78 -0.42 8.65
N LYS A 138 8.36 0.11 9.79
CA LYS A 138 9.14 0.12 11.03
C LYS A 138 8.76 -1.09 11.86
N ILE A 139 9.75 -1.83 12.33
CA ILE A 139 9.57 -2.87 13.35
C ILE A 139 9.42 -2.16 14.69
N TYR A 140 8.20 -2.19 15.24
CA TYR A 140 7.90 -1.52 16.50
C TYR A 140 8.21 -2.40 17.70
N SER A 141 7.88 -3.70 17.60
CA SER A 141 8.17 -4.68 18.65
C SER A 141 8.51 -6.02 18.03
N LEU A 142 9.57 -6.64 18.51
CA LEU A 142 10.07 -7.96 18.11
C LEU A 142 10.58 -8.72 19.33
N PRO A 143 9.68 -9.26 20.18
CA PRO A 143 10.06 -9.85 21.47
C PRO A 143 10.98 -11.05 21.34
N ASN A 144 10.80 -11.86 20.29
CA ASN A 144 11.53 -13.10 20.08
C ASN A 144 12.16 -13.14 18.68
N PRO A 145 13.23 -12.38 18.42
CA PRO A 145 13.80 -12.23 17.07
C PRO A 145 14.30 -13.55 16.48
N GLU A 146 14.74 -14.51 17.27
CA GLU A 146 15.25 -15.80 16.78
C GLU A 146 14.16 -16.74 16.26
N SER A 147 12.93 -16.66 16.83
CA SER A 147 11.79 -17.50 16.43
C SER A 147 10.78 -16.76 15.56
N THR A 148 10.90 -15.44 15.43
CA THR A 148 9.95 -14.60 14.70
C THR A 148 10.51 -14.20 13.35
N THR A 149 9.81 -14.56 12.30
CA THR A 149 10.08 -14.06 10.95
C THR A 149 9.01 -13.06 10.57
N ILE A 150 9.40 -11.81 10.38
CA ILE A 150 8.60 -10.77 9.77
C ILE A 150 9.00 -10.71 8.30
N SER A 151 8.05 -10.83 7.39
CA SER A 151 8.28 -10.75 5.94
C SER A 151 7.61 -9.50 5.36
N LEU A 152 8.42 -8.66 4.73
CA LEU A 152 8.02 -7.36 4.19
C LEU A 152 8.19 -7.36 2.68
N GLY A 153 7.13 -7.18 1.93
CA GLY A 153 7.27 -7.26 0.49
C GLY A 153 6.05 -6.90 -0.34
N LEU A 154 5.97 -7.50 -1.49
CA LEU A 154 4.96 -7.28 -2.51
C LEU A 154 4.41 -8.62 -2.97
N ALA A 155 3.10 -8.70 -3.20
CA ALA A 155 2.48 -9.88 -3.79
C ALA A 155 1.32 -9.51 -4.71
N ALA A 156 0.91 -10.46 -5.56
CA ALA A 156 -0.35 -10.41 -6.28
C ALA A 156 -1.53 -10.57 -5.31
N LYS A 157 -2.74 -10.29 -5.76
CA LYS A 157 -3.96 -10.58 -5.02
C LYS A 157 -4.91 -11.41 -5.92
N PRO A 158 -5.47 -12.52 -5.43
CA PRO A 158 -5.35 -13.06 -4.07
C PRO A 158 -3.96 -13.58 -3.74
N TYR A 159 -3.59 -13.52 -2.47
CA TYR A 159 -2.42 -14.16 -1.88
C TYR A 159 -2.87 -14.95 -0.64
N PRO A 160 -2.39 -16.16 -0.41
CA PRO A 160 -2.81 -16.97 0.73
C PRO A 160 -2.47 -16.27 2.05
N TRP A 161 -3.49 -15.95 2.84
CA TRP A 161 -3.34 -15.25 4.11
C TRP A 161 -2.50 -16.01 5.15
N PHE A 162 -2.42 -17.35 5.01
CA PHE A 162 -1.66 -18.26 5.87
C PHE A 162 -0.24 -18.50 5.37
N ARG A 163 0.26 -17.71 4.41
CA ARG A 163 1.65 -17.74 3.92
C ARG A 163 2.31 -16.40 4.05
N LEU A 164 3.58 -16.40 4.42
CA LEU A 164 4.40 -15.20 4.36
C LEU A 164 4.72 -14.82 2.90
N PRO A 165 4.78 -13.53 2.54
CA PRO A 165 5.16 -13.11 1.19
C PRO A 165 6.54 -13.64 0.81
N GLY A 166 6.76 -13.82 -0.49
CA GLY A 166 7.99 -14.35 -1.05
C GLY A 166 8.07 -15.87 -1.13
N ARG A 167 7.20 -16.61 -0.39
CA ARG A 167 7.20 -18.10 -0.32
C ARG A 167 6.32 -18.75 -1.36
N HIS A 168 5.50 -17.99 -2.07
CA HIS A 168 4.63 -18.53 -3.11
C HIS A 168 4.68 -17.65 -4.36
N LEU A 169 4.09 -18.15 -5.47
CA LEU A 169 4.12 -17.49 -6.77
C LEU A 169 3.64 -16.03 -6.70
N SER A 170 4.22 -15.19 -7.54
CA SER A 170 3.87 -13.77 -7.68
C SER A 170 4.06 -12.96 -6.40
N SER A 171 5.06 -13.31 -5.61
CA SER A 171 5.40 -12.60 -4.37
C SER A 171 6.91 -12.45 -4.16
N VAL A 172 7.27 -11.46 -3.37
CA VAL A 172 8.66 -11.14 -3.03
C VAL A 172 8.71 -10.57 -1.62
N SER A 173 9.77 -10.89 -0.87
CA SER A 173 9.98 -10.31 0.46
C SER A 173 11.44 -10.12 0.83
N TYR A 174 11.63 -9.30 1.85
CA TYR A 174 12.77 -9.23 2.73
C TYR A 174 12.32 -9.67 4.12
N ASP A 175 12.87 -10.76 4.58
CA ASP A 175 12.54 -11.38 5.86
C ASP A 175 13.43 -10.84 6.99
N SER A 176 12.91 -10.77 8.21
CA SER A 176 13.66 -10.23 9.37
C SER A 176 14.96 -10.97 9.69
N ASN A 177 15.07 -12.23 9.29
CA ASN A 177 16.31 -13.01 9.41
C ASN A 177 17.36 -12.71 8.32
N GLY A 178 17.13 -11.71 7.45
CA GLY A 178 18.05 -11.32 6.39
C GLY A 178 17.83 -12.05 5.06
N VAL A 179 16.87 -12.92 4.96
CA VAL A 179 16.59 -13.66 3.74
C VAL A 179 15.79 -12.81 2.76
N ARG A 180 16.22 -12.82 1.49
CA ARG A 180 15.45 -12.27 0.38
C ARG A 180 14.75 -13.41 -0.34
N ARG A 181 13.43 -13.33 -0.47
CA ARG A 181 12.64 -14.35 -1.16
C ARG A 181 12.00 -13.80 -2.42
N TYR A 182 11.92 -14.65 -3.42
CA TYR A 182 11.21 -14.38 -4.67
C TYR A 182 10.62 -15.69 -5.20
N ASN A 183 9.33 -15.90 -4.97
CA ASN A 183 8.63 -17.13 -5.34
C ASN A 183 9.30 -18.42 -4.79
N ASP A 184 9.94 -18.33 -3.65
CA ASP A 184 10.84 -19.36 -3.15
C ASP A 184 10.39 -19.88 -1.76
N PRO A 185 9.75 -21.05 -1.68
CA PRO A 185 9.37 -21.68 -0.42
C PRO A 185 10.53 -22.42 0.26
N LEU A 186 11.65 -22.65 -0.42
CA LEU A 186 12.75 -23.49 0.07
C LEU A 186 13.45 -22.86 1.29
N PRO A 187 14.11 -23.67 2.11
CA PRO A 187 14.96 -23.16 3.17
C PRO A 187 15.99 -22.19 2.61
N PRO A 188 16.28 -21.09 3.32
CA PRO A 188 17.24 -20.11 2.83
C PRO A 188 18.64 -20.73 2.72
N SER A 189 19.35 -20.39 1.65
CA SER A 189 20.78 -20.66 1.57
C SER A 189 21.54 -19.78 2.57
N GLU A 190 22.46 -20.35 3.29
CA GLU A 190 23.32 -19.61 4.18
C GLU A 190 24.65 -19.19 3.49
N PRO A 191 25.21 -18.02 3.80
CA PRO A 191 24.66 -16.97 4.69
C PRO A 191 23.51 -16.18 4.02
N ALA A 192 22.61 -15.64 4.86
CA ALA A 192 21.55 -14.76 4.38
C ALA A 192 22.14 -13.56 3.64
N PRO A 193 21.55 -13.18 2.49
CA PRO A 193 22.13 -12.13 1.64
C PRO A 193 22.00 -10.72 2.22
N PHE A 194 21.01 -10.48 3.08
CA PHE A 194 20.76 -9.19 3.71
C PHE A 194 21.06 -9.21 5.21
N PRO A 195 21.21 -8.05 5.85
CA PRO A 195 21.33 -7.97 7.29
C PRO A 195 20.07 -8.44 8.00
N ALA A 196 20.20 -9.19 9.08
CA ALA A 196 19.09 -9.47 9.98
C ALA A 196 18.55 -8.17 10.59
N LEU A 197 17.25 -8.11 10.81
CA LEU A 197 16.53 -6.96 11.30
C LEU A 197 16.37 -7.02 12.82
N SER A 198 16.29 -5.84 13.43
CA SER A 198 16.09 -5.68 14.85
C SER A 198 14.90 -4.75 15.11
N GLU A 199 14.41 -4.79 16.35
CA GLU A 199 13.43 -3.81 16.80
C GLU A 199 13.94 -2.37 16.60
N GLY A 200 13.06 -1.49 16.10
CA GLY A 200 13.39 -0.13 15.73
C GLY A 200 13.89 0.06 14.30
N ASP A 201 14.28 -1.00 13.58
CA ASP A 201 14.68 -0.88 12.17
C ASP A 201 13.52 -0.44 11.28
N VAL A 202 13.87 0.37 10.28
CA VAL A 202 12.96 0.82 9.23
C VAL A 202 13.38 0.22 7.91
N ILE A 203 12.52 -0.59 7.34
CA ILE A 203 12.75 -1.30 6.08
C ILE A 203 11.89 -0.66 5.00
N GLY A 204 12.50 -0.32 3.87
CA GLY A 204 11.78 0.18 2.71
C GLY A 204 11.74 -0.82 1.58
N VAL A 205 10.64 -0.80 0.84
CA VAL A 205 10.42 -1.59 -0.36
C VAL A 205 10.09 -0.64 -1.51
N GLY A 206 10.93 -0.62 -2.52
CA GLY A 206 10.76 0.21 -3.71
C GLY A 206 10.55 -0.61 -4.97
N TYR A 207 9.57 -0.23 -5.77
CA TYR A 207 9.25 -0.87 -7.04
C TYR A 207 9.40 0.12 -8.20
N ARG A 208 10.31 -0.16 -9.13
CA ARG A 208 10.47 0.60 -10.37
C ARG A 208 9.53 0.06 -11.44
N THR A 209 8.50 0.81 -11.76
CA THR A 209 7.39 0.38 -12.62
C THR A 209 7.85 0.06 -14.05
N SER A 210 8.79 0.83 -14.61
CA SER A 210 9.28 0.66 -15.97
C SER A 210 10.05 -0.66 -16.17
N SER A 211 10.94 -0.98 -15.23
CA SER A 211 11.81 -2.17 -15.31
C SER A 211 11.31 -3.39 -14.53
N GLY A 212 10.27 -3.23 -13.70
CA GLY A 212 9.86 -4.27 -12.76
C GLY A 212 10.93 -4.58 -11.72
N THR A 213 11.76 -3.60 -11.36
CA THR A 213 12.85 -3.82 -10.42
C THR A 213 12.42 -3.49 -9.00
N ILE A 214 12.58 -4.43 -8.08
CA ILE A 214 12.38 -4.24 -6.66
C ILE A 214 13.73 -4.03 -5.99
N PHE A 215 13.80 -3.06 -5.10
CA PHE A 215 14.93 -2.81 -4.23
C PHE A 215 14.47 -2.62 -2.79
N PHE A 216 15.37 -2.89 -1.87
CA PHE A 216 15.11 -2.73 -0.44
C PHE A 216 16.02 -1.67 0.17
N THR A 217 15.52 -1.05 1.23
CA THR A 217 16.33 -0.14 2.06
C THR A 217 16.24 -0.58 3.52
N ARG A 218 17.25 -0.23 4.32
CA ARG A 218 17.25 -0.36 5.76
C ARG A 218 17.79 0.93 6.37
N ASN A 219 17.04 1.52 7.29
CA ASN A 219 17.41 2.74 8.01
C ASN A 219 17.89 3.85 7.07
N GLY A 220 17.14 4.10 5.98
CA GLY A 220 17.43 5.13 5.00
C GLY A 220 18.59 4.86 4.05
N LYS A 221 19.10 3.62 3.97
CA LYS A 221 20.15 3.21 3.05
C LYS A 221 19.72 2.02 2.21
N LYS A 222 20.06 2.02 0.91
CA LYS A 222 19.81 0.86 0.04
C LYS A 222 20.60 -0.36 0.55
N VAL A 223 19.88 -1.47 0.67
CA VAL A 223 20.50 -2.76 0.97
C VAL A 223 21.07 -3.30 -0.34
N SER A 224 22.38 -3.55 -0.37
CA SER A 224 23.06 -4.14 -1.53
C SER A 224 23.81 -5.38 -1.10
N GLU A 225 23.65 -6.44 -1.87
CA GLU A 225 24.50 -7.60 -1.77
C GLU A 225 25.81 -7.32 -2.51
N SER A 226 26.93 -7.59 -1.87
CA SER A 226 28.24 -7.38 -2.47
C SER A 226 28.50 -8.30 -3.68
N LYS A 227 27.79 -9.43 -3.82
CA LYS A 227 28.01 -10.44 -4.85
C LYS A 227 26.87 -10.60 -5.87
N ILE A 228 25.62 -10.35 -5.50
CA ILE A 228 24.42 -10.67 -6.32
C ILE A 228 23.62 -9.41 -6.67
N GLY A 229 23.91 -8.27 -6.02
CA GLY A 229 23.11 -7.04 -6.13
C GLY A 229 21.76 -7.17 -5.42
N GLY A 230 21.43 -6.21 -4.57
CA GLY A 230 20.23 -6.24 -3.72
C GLY A 230 18.91 -6.02 -4.44
N HIS A 231 18.85 -6.22 -5.76
CA HIS A 231 17.67 -5.93 -6.59
C HIS A 231 17.08 -7.21 -7.16
N ILE A 232 15.76 -7.30 -7.13
CA ILE A 232 15.01 -8.31 -7.89
C ILE A 232 14.59 -7.66 -9.19
N LYS A 233 15.03 -8.20 -10.33
CA LYS A 233 14.72 -7.66 -11.66
C LYS A 233 13.54 -8.39 -12.27
N ASN A 234 12.81 -7.69 -13.14
CA ASN A 234 11.72 -8.24 -13.94
C ASN A 234 10.57 -8.85 -13.11
N PHE A 235 10.34 -8.35 -11.90
CA PHE A 235 9.16 -8.73 -11.14
C PHE A 235 7.91 -8.20 -11.84
N ARG A 236 7.10 -9.09 -12.33
CA ARG A 236 5.86 -8.81 -13.03
C ARG A 236 4.84 -9.88 -12.67
N ILE A 237 3.63 -9.45 -12.37
CA ILE A 237 2.52 -10.38 -12.20
C ILE A 237 1.99 -10.77 -13.60
N PRO A 238 1.74 -12.05 -13.87
CA PRO A 238 1.17 -12.50 -15.14
C PRO A 238 -0.12 -11.73 -15.49
N ASN A 239 -0.38 -11.60 -16.79
CA ASN A 239 -1.61 -10.99 -17.32
C ASN A 239 -1.88 -9.57 -16.83
N GLN A 240 -0.83 -8.74 -16.62
CA GLN A 240 -0.93 -7.39 -16.08
C GLN A 240 -1.59 -7.38 -14.68
N GLY A 241 -1.27 -8.37 -13.88
CA GLY A 241 -1.76 -8.47 -12.50
C GLY A 241 -1.33 -7.28 -11.66
N GLN A 242 -2.18 -6.93 -10.73
CA GLN A 242 -1.95 -5.84 -9.79
C GLN A 242 -1.01 -6.28 -8.67
N ILE A 243 -0.21 -5.33 -8.16
CA ILE A 243 0.78 -5.55 -7.10
C ILE A 243 0.32 -4.86 -5.83
N PHE A 244 0.41 -5.56 -4.71
CA PHE A 244 -0.02 -5.07 -3.40
C PHE A 244 1.13 -5.13 -2.40
N PRO A 245 1.32 -4.10 -1.56
CA PRO A 245 2.09 -4.24 -0.32
C PRO A 245 1.54 -5.40 0.50
N THR A 246 2.45 -6.27 0.90
CA THR A 246 2.10 -7.48 1.64
C THR A 246 3.07 -7.64 2.80
N ILE A 247 2.52 -7.79 3.99
CA ILE A 247 3.29 -7.94 5.22
C ILE A 247 2.75 -9.14 5.97
N GLY A 248 3.65 -9.95 6.48
CA GLY A 248 3.28 -11.11 7.26
C GLY A 248 4.28 -11.39 8.38
N ALA A 249 3.83 -12.15 9.35
CA ALA A 249 4.66 -12.68 10.43
C ALA A 249 4.20 -14.07 10.83
N ASN A 250 5.11 -14.83 11.47
CA ASN A 250 4.80 -16.17 11.98
C ASN A 250 4.73 -16.22 13.51
N ASN A 251 4.92 -15.10 14.19
CA ASN A 251 4.91 -15.04 15.65
C ASN A 251 4.58 -13.62 16.12
N VAL A 252 4.47 -13.43 17.43
CA VAL A 252 4.10 -12.16 18.08
C VAL A 252 5.09 -11.06 17.71
N CYS A 253 4.58 -10.00 17.08
CA CYS A 253 5.34 -8.80 16.75
C CYS A 253 4.40 -7.65 16.38
N SER A 254 4.95 -6.44 16.33
CA SER A 254 4.22 -5.25 15.87
C SER A 254 5.03 -4.47 14.86
N VAL A 255 4.37 -4.04 13.80
CA VAL A 255 4.99 -3.23 12.75
C VAL A 255 4.09 -2.05 12.37
N HIS A 256 4.70 -0.96 11.98
CA HIS A 256 4.00 0.24 11.51
C HIS A 256 4.43 0.56 10.08
N VAL A 257 3.45 0.66 9.17
CA VAL A 257 3.69 0.87 7.75
C VAL A 257 3.45 2.33 7.37
N ASN A 258 4.38 2.91 6.64
CA ASN A 258 4.29 4.23 6.05
C ASN A 258 4.20 4.10 4.52
N LEU A 259 3.01 4.34 3.97
CA LEU A 259 2.75 4.35 2.52
C LEU A 259 2.96 5.76 1.91
N GLY A 260 3.36 6.74 2.73
CA GLY A 260 3.53 8.14 2.37
C GLY A 260 2.75 9.11 3.27
N GLN A 261 2.14 8.61 4.35
CA GLN A 261 1.44 9.46 5.35
C GLN A 261 2.41 10.36 6.12
N MET A 262 3.63 9.90 6.28
CA MET A 262 4.71 10.62 6.95
C MET A 262 5.95 10.65 6.04
N GLY A 263 6.89 11.53 6.36
CA GLY A 263 8.20 11.52 5.70
C GLY A 263 8.89 10.17 5.83
N TYR A 264 9.53 9.72 4.74
CA TYR A 264 10.31 8.50 4.72
C TYR A 264 11.68 8.72 5.36
N VAL A 265 12.22 7.68 5.99
CA VAL A 265 13.61 7.66 6.46
C VAL A 265 14.58 7.65 5.26
N PHE A 266 14.18 7.05 4.15
CA PHE A 266 14.92 7.10 2.90
C PHE A 266 14.67 8.43 2.16
N ILE A 267 15.60 9.37 2.30
CA ILE A 267 15.48 10.75 1.82
C ILE A 267 15.18 10.86 0.32
N GLU A 268 15.78 10.00 -0.51
CA GLU A 268 15.54 10.00 -1.96
C GLU A 268 14.05 9.84 -2.31
N ALA A 269 13.32 9.03 -1.54
CA ALA A 269 11.88 8.80 -1.74
C ALA A 269 11.04 10.05 -1.42
N ASN A 270 11.45 10.86 -0.44
CA ASN A 270 10.79 12.14 -0.15
C ASN A 270 11.02 13.15 -1.26
N VAL A 271 12.28 13.33 -1.67
CA VAL A 271 12.66 14.30 -2.71
C VAL A 271 11.97 13.99 -4.03
N LYS A 272 11.90 12.71 -4.39
CA LYS A 272 11.29 12.25 -5.65
C LYS A 272 9.80 11.95 -5.54
N LYS A 273 9.21 12.12 -4.35
CA LYS A 273 7.77 11.90 -4.09
C LYS A 273 7.28 10.50 -4.51
N TRP A 274 7.95 9.46 -4.04
CA TRP A 274 7.65 8.06 -4.39
C TRP A 274 6.48 7.44 -3.63
N GLY A 275 5.71 8.22 -2.89
CA GLY A 275 4.53 7.75 -2.18
C GLY A 275 3.43 7.21 -3.10
N TYR A 276 2.49 6.49 -2.53
CA TYR A 276 1.39 5.83 -3.23
C TYR A 276 0.36 6.78 -3.80
N ALA A 277 0.13 7.89 -3.11
CA ALA A 277 -0.83 8.92 -3.47
C ALA A 277 -0.41 10.26 -2.84
N PRO A 278 -1.01 11.39 -3.23
CA PRO A 278 -0.85 12.65 -2.50
C PRO A 278 -1.25 12.49 -1.03
N LEU A 279 -0.63 13.26 -0.15
CA LEU A 279 -0.91 13.22 1.29
C LEU A 279 -2.39 13.53 1.57
N GLU A 280 -2.90 14.55 0.91
CA GLU A 280 -4.30 14.96 0.98
C GLU A 280 -4.97 14.74 -0.36
N GLY A 281 -6.24 14.35 -0.32
CA GLY A 281 -7.08 14.27 -1.50
C GLY A 281 -7.73 15.63 -1.82
N ASN A 282 -8.38 15.69 -2.96
CA ASN A 282 -9.10 16.90 -3.39
C ASN A 282 -10.49 17.03 -2.73
N GLY A 283 -10.83 16.13 -1.78
CA GLY A 283 -12.17 16.04 -1.23
C GLY A 283 -13.21 15.48 -2.20
N PRO A 284 -14.45 15.32 -1.77
CA PRO A 284 -15.53 14.89 -2.65
C PRO A 284 -15.72 15.88 -3.80
N ALA A 285 -16.01 15.34 -4.98
CA ALA A 285 -16.34 16.20 -6.12
C ALA A 285 -17.52 17.13 -5.75
N PRO A 286 -17.45 18.42 -6.11
CA PRO A 286 -18.58 19.32 -5.90
C PRO A 286 -19.86 18.67 -6.45
N PRO A 287 -21.00 18.79 -5.75
CA PRO A 287 -22.26 18.30 -6.26
C PRO A 287 -22.46 18.86 -7.67
N VAL A 288 -22.97 18.04 -8.56
CA VAL A 288 -23.33 18.48 -9.91
C VAL A 288 -24.41 19.54 -9.75
N TYR A 289 -24.01 20.79 -9.80
CA TYR A 289 -24.96 21.88 -9.94
C TYR A 289 -25.64 21.68 -11.30
N LYS A 290 -26.83 21.07 -11.29
CA LYS A 290 -27.69 21.17 -12.46
C LYS A 290 -27.82 22.65 -12.71
N LYS A 291 -27.51 23.11 -13.93
CA LYS A 291 -27.91 24.45 -14.38
C LYS A 291 -29.39 24.51 -14.07
N PHE A 292 -29.77 25.22 -13.01
CA PHE A 292 -31.13 25.62 -12.87
C PHE A 292 -31.42 26.40 -14.13
N ASN A 293 -32.40 25.94 -14.91
CA ASN A 293 -32.89 26.74 -16.00
C ASN A 293 -33.22 28.11 -15.37
N SER A 294 -32.53 29.14 -15.81
CA SER A 294 -32.81 30.52 -15.38
C SER A 294 -34.29 30.88 -15.53
N ASP A 295 -34.98 30.17 -16.40
CA ASP A 295 -36.42 30.33 -16.67
C ASP A 295 -37.30 29.92 -15.46
N ILE A 296 -36.88 29.01 -14.58
CA ILE A 296 -37.66 28.61 -13.39
C ILE A 296 -37.53 29.65 -12.25
N LEU A 297 -36.45 30.42 -12.23
CA LEU A 297 -36.27 31.49 -11.24
C LEU A 297 -37.02 32.80 -11.64
N LEU A 298 -37.31 32.97 -12.93
CA LEU A 298 -38.04 34.13 -13.43
C LEU A 298 -39.58 33.93 -13.39
N GLU A 299 -40.06 32.71 -13.51
CA GLU A 299 -41.50 32.38 -13.36
C GLU A 299 -42.02 32.54 -11.92
N ARG A 300 -41.13 32.57 -10.91
CA ARG A 300 -41.50 32.79 -9.50
C ARG A 300 -41.59 34.25 -9.09
N SER A 301 -41.21 35.16 -9.96
CA SER A 301 -41.30 36.62 -9.68
C SER A 301 -42.65 37.26 -10.01
N GLU A 302 -43.57 36.50 -10.60
CA GLU A 302 -45.00 36.91 -10.79
C GLU A 302 -45.91 36.17 -9.81
N ILE A 303 -45.62 36.26 -8.51
CA ILE A 303 -46.60 35.87 -7.48
C ILE A 303 -47.44 37.09 -7.19
N ASP A 304 -48.72 36.98 -7.55
CA ASP A 304 -49.74 37.99 -7.25
C ASP A 304 -49.71 38.33 -5.76
N GLU A 305 -49.62 39.62 -5.42
CA GLU A 305 -49.59 40.12 -4.03
C GLU A 305 -50.81 39.72 -3.20
N SER A 306 -51.83 39.10 -3.83
CA SER A 306 -53.06 38.62 -3.17
C SER A 306 -52.87 37.25 -2.47
N GLU A 307 -51.84 36.49 -2.74
CA GLU A 307 -51.57 35.19 -2.12
C GLU A 307 -50.58 35.22 -0.95
N ILE A 308 -50.06 36.38 -0.60
CA ILE A 308 -49.04 36.54 0.46
C ILE A 308 -49.64 36.46 1.87
N SER A 309 -50.94 36.65 2.04
CA SER A 309 -51.58 36.71 3.36
C SER A 309 -51.71 35.36 4.07
N ASP A 310 -51.60 34.23 3.35
CA ASP A 310 -51.84 32.90 3.94
C ASP A 310 -50.55 32.07 4.19
N ARG A 311 -49.38 32.66 3.92
CA ARG A 311 -48.07 31.96 4.04
C ARG A 311 -47.16 32.49 5.12
N GLU A 312 -47.64 33.29 6.07
CA GLU A 312 -46.84 33.77 7.19
C GLU A 312 -46.30 32.66 8.12
N ASN A 313 -46.77 31.40 7.95
CA ASN A 313 -46.35 30.27 8.78
C ASN A 313 -45.33 29.32 8.13
N ASP A 314 -44.93 29.57 6.85
CA ASP A 314 -44.02 28.66 6.12
C ASP A 314 -42.53 29.09 6.11
N PHE A 315 -42.18 30.18 6.78
CA PHE A 315 -40.79 30.54 6.97
C PHE A 315 -40.22 29.87 8.21
N PRO A 316 -38.99 29.33 8.14
CA PRO A 316 -38.32 28.87 9.36
C PRO A 316 -38.23 30.05 10.32
N PRO A 317 -38.39 29.82 11.64
CA PRO A 317 -38.38 30.89 12.65
C PRO A 317 -37.08 31.67 12.55
N ASP A 318 -37.21 33.00 12.62
CA ASP A 318 -36.10 33.95 12.55
C ASP A 318 -35.18 33.65 13.73
N PHE A 319 -33.92 33.30 13.46
CA PHE A 319 -32.96 32.87 14.47
C PHE A 319 -32.54 34.01 15.42
N TRP A 320 -33.00 35.24 15.15
CA TRP A 320 -32.63 36.46 15.86
C TRP A 320 -33.76 37.13 16.65
N ASP A 321 -34.99 36.56 16.64
CA ASP A 321 -36.09 37.12 17.42
C ASP A 321 -35.96 36.67 18.90
N GLN A 322 -35.28 37.49 19.71
CA GLN A 322 -35.26 37.38 21.14
C GLN A 322 -36.61 37.95 21.71
N GLY A 323 -37.67 37.15 21.60
CA GLY A 323 -38.94 37.44 22.28
C GLY A 323 -38.72 37.47 23.79
N GLU A 324 -39.15 38.58 24.39
CA GLU A 324 -39.22 38.78 25.83
C GLU A 324 -39.97 37.63 26.50
N CYS A 325 -39.28 36.84 27.28
CA CYS A 325 -39.92 35.86 28.16
C CYS A 325 -40.45 36.54 29.40
N GLU A 326 -41.76 36.61 29.53
CA GLU A 326 -42.46 36.85 30.79
C GLU A 326 -42.10 35.81 31.83
N SER A 327 -41.75 36.35 33.00
CA SER A 327 -41.35 35.62 34.20
C SER A 327 -42.45 34.75 34.79
N GLN A 328 -42.26 33.43 34.80
CA GLN A 328 -42.83 32.57 35.83
C GLN A 328 -41.73 31.79 36.54
N SER A 329 -41.61 32.10 37.81
CA SER A 329 -40.74 31.54 38.82
C SER A 329 -40.85 30.02 38.92
N ASN A 330 -39.70 29.31 38.77
CA ASN A 330 -39.40 28.16 39.60
C ASN A 330 -37.87 28.01 39.70
N ASP A 331 -37.44 28.00 40.94
CA ASP A 331 -36.05 27.79 41.35
C ASP A 331 -35.50 26.48 40.79
N ASN A 332 -34.34 26.53 40.11
CA ASN A 332 -33.15 25.75 40.42
C ASN A 332 -32.11 25.89 39.30
N GLU A 333 -30.92 26.28 39.76
CA GLU A 333 -29.61 26.17 39.11
C GLU A 333 -29.36 26.99 37.83
N ARG A 334 -29.03 28.26 38.03
CA ARG A 334 -28.26 29.07 37.10
C ARG A 334 -26.81 28.62 37.05
N ILE A 335 -26.43 27.95 35.98
CA ILE A 335 -25.04 27.91 35.56
C ILE A 335 -24.74 29.25 34.87
N THR A 336 -24.07 30.14 35.56
CA THR A 336 -23.55 31.40 34.98
C THR A 336 -22.36 31.10 34.06
N LEU A 337 -22.57 31.24 32.78
CA LEU A 337 -21.51 31.36 31.76
C LEU A 337 -20.90 32.77 31.83
N ASN A 338 -20.10 33.03 32.85
CA ASN A 338 -19.22 34.19 32.91
C ASN A 338 -17.90 33.72 33.47
N THR A 339 -16.97 33.44 32.55
CA THR A 339 -15.54 33.75 32.56
C THR A 339 -14.88 33.08 31.39
N LEU A 340 -14.98 33.68 30.21
CA LEU A 340 -13.94 33.52 29.22
C LEU A 340 -12.78 34.42 29.66
N GLU A 341 -11.80 33.83 30.34
CA GLU A 341 -10.52 34.46 30.56
C GLU A 341 -9.87 34.79 29.22
N SER A 342 -9.43 36.04 29.06
CA SER A 342 -8.66 36.49 27.93
C SER A 342 -7.36 35.68 27.81
N PRO A 343 -6.90 35.34 26.62
CA PRO A 343 -5.64 34.61 26.44
C PRO A 343 -4.47 35.41 26.99
N PRO A 344 -3.47 34.72 27.60
CA PRO A 344 -2.31 35.37 28.19
C PRO A 344 -1.52 36.15 27.16
N SER A 345 -1.16 37.40 27.50
CA SER A 345 -0.24 38.21 26.70
C SER A 345 1.17 37.63 26.78
N TYR A 346 1.77 37.35 25.66
CA TYR A 346 3.20 37.01 25.55
C TYR A 346 4.03 38.28 25.54
N ASP A 347 4.68 38.58 26.70
CA ASP A 347 5.76 39.56 26.73
C ASP A 347 7.00 38.98 26.05
N ALA A 348 7.49 39.68 25.04
CA ALA A 348 8.77 39.42 24.41
C ALA A 348 9.90 39.92 25.34
N THR A 349 10.45 39.02 26.15
CA THR A 349 11.67 39.29 26.92
C THR A 349 12.87 38.59 26.29
N GLU A 350 13.72 39.43 25.72
CA GLU A 350 15.20 39.44 25.71
C GLU A 350 15.94 38.08 25.66
N GLY A 351 16.72 37.93 24.61
CA GLY A 351 17.69 36.86 24.42
C GLY A 351 18.87 36.94 25.41
N PRO A 352 19.56 35.81 25.69
CA PRO A 352 20.67 35.79 26.60
C PRO A 352 21.91 36.46 26.01
N SER A 353 22.48 37.40 26.79
CA SER A 353 23.76 38.07 26.59
C SER A 353 24.92 37.09 26.61
N ASN A 354 25.82 37.24 25.64
CA ASN A 354 27.17 36.64 25.62
C ASN A 354 27.93 37.01 26.92
N GLN A 355 28.37 35.99 27.64
CA GLN A 355 29.48 36.09 28.57
C GLN A 355 30.69 35.42 27.94
N THR A 356 31.68 36.26 27.59
CA THR A 356 33.08 35.91 27.39
C THR A 356 33.67 35.50 28.74
N VAL A 357 34.32 34.34 28.75
CA VAL A 357 35.23 33.96 29.84
C VAL A 357 36.62 33.83 29.21
N ASP A 358 37.51 34.75 29.57
CA ASP A 358 38.96 34.60 29.49
C ASP A 358 39.39 33.64 30.63
N GLU A 359 40.14 32.61 30.28
CA GLU A 359 41.43 32.08 30.79
C GLU A 359 41.64 30.70 30.22
#